data_f3930bda427ef942b90859d66dbd437d
#
_entry.id   f3930bda427ef942b90859d66dbd437d
#
_cell.length_a   1.000
_cell.length_b   1.000
_cell.length_c   1.000
_cell.angle_alpha   90.00
_cell.angle_beta   90.00
_cell.angle_gamma   90.00
#
_symmetry.space_group_name_H-M   'P 1'
#
loop_
_entity.id
_entity.type
_entity.pdbx_description
1 polymer ?
#
loop_
_entity_poly.entity_id
_entity_poly.type
_entity_poly.pdbx_seq_one_letter_code
_entity_poly.pdbx_strand_id
1 'polypeptide(L)'
;MKLGDTAEVTRSVCSWDLRDYTALSQHAISGDLVPEPLIGALFSYLLGVQLPGNGANYLKQETRFHAAARVDDALTARVEITRIRPEKHLVDLSTTCTDSNGQLIASGRALVSVRDVTTRPNAP
;
A
#
# COMPACT_ATOMS: atom_id res chain seq x y z
N MET A 1 16.56 -7.06 2.87
CA MET A 1 15.19 -7.59 2.79
C MET A 1 15.12 -8.90 3.54
N LYS A 2 14.38 -8.95 4.61
CA LYS A 2 14.26 -10.13 5.49
C LYS A 2 12.86 -10.23 6.07
N LEU A 3 12.52 -11.42 6.56
CA LEU A 3 11.27 -11.66 7.26
C LEU A 3 11.10 -10.64 8.38
N GLY A 4 9.91 -10.07 8.48
CA GLY A 4 9.58 -9.08 9.48
C GLY A 4 9.94 -7.65 9.12
N ASP A 5 10.66 -7.43 8.03
CA ASP A 5 10.93 -6.06 7.58
C ASP A 5 9.61 -5.36 7.24
N THR A 6 9.51 -4.10 7.63
CA THR A 6 8.31 -3.30 7.47
C THR A 6 8.61 -1.97 6.81
N ALA A 7 7.59 -1.41 6.16
CA ALA A 7 7.60 -0.03 5.71
C ALA A 7 6.21 0.55 5.94
N GLU A 8 6.15 1.83 6.22
CA GLU A 8 4.86 2.49 6.41
C GLU A 8 4.90 3.94 5.94
N VAL A 9 3.73 4.46 5.64
CA VAL A 9 3.53 5.85 5.28
C VAL A 9 2.24 6.33 5.90
N THR A 10 2.25 7.53 6.45
CA THR A 10 1.06 8.18 6.96
C THR A 10 0.72 9.33 6.03
N ARG A 11 -0.52 9.35 5.56
CA ARG A 11 -0.96 10.35 4.60
C ARG A 11 -2.45 10.62 4.77
N SER A 12 -2.83 11.86 4.56
CA SER A 12 -4.25 12.25 4.49
C SER A 12 -4.63 12.43 3.03
N VAL A 13 -5.82 11.94 2.68
CA VAL A 13 -6.41 12.20 1.36
C VAL A 13 -7.23 13.49 1.49
N CYS A 14 -6.85 14.52 0.76
CA CYS A 14 -7.53 15.82 0.81
C CYS A 14 -8.52 15.98 -0.34
N SER A 15 -9.27 17.08 -0.32
CA SER A 15 -10.27 17.33 -1.35
C SER A 15 -9.67 17.47 -2.76
N TRP A 16 -8.42 17.88 -2.88
CA TRP A 16 -7.74 17.94 -4.16
C TRP A 16 -7.52 16.54 -4.74
N ASP A 17 -7.13 15.58 -3.91
CA ASP A 17 -6.95 14.19 -4.33
C ASP A 17 -8.27 13.62 -4.85
N LEU A 18 -9.38 13.97 -4.22
CA LEU A 18 -10.71 13.52 -4.67
C LEU A 18 -11.09 14.13 -6.01
N ARG A 19 -10.77 15.39 -6.24
CA ARG A 19 -11.02 16.03 -7.54
C ARG A 19 -10.25 15.36 -8.65
N ASP A 20 -8.97 15.08 -8.41
CA ASP A 20 -8.14 14.40 -9.39
C ASP A 20 -8.67 12.99 -9.67
N TYR A 21 -9.08 12.27 -8.64
CA TYR A 21 -9.67 10.94 -8.79
C TYR A 21 -10.94 11.00 -9.62
N THR A 22 -11.83 11.94 -9.32
CA THR A 22 -13.10 12.11 -10.06
C THR A 22 -12.83 12.44 -11.53
N ALA A 23 -11.88 13.34 -11.79
CA ALA A 23 -11.53 13.71 -13.16
C ALA A 23 -11.00 12.53 -13.97
N LEU A 24 -10.21 11.65 -13.35
CA LEU A 24 -9.62 10.50 -14.03
C LEU A 24 -10.61 9.35 -14.19
N SER A 25 -11.39 9.06 -13.17
CA SER A 25 -12.28 7.90 -13.15
C SER A 25 -13.66 8.19 -13.73
N GLN A 26 -14.05 9.45 -13.83
CA GLN A 26 -15.38 9.89 -14.21
C GLN A 26 -16.48 9.37 -13.29
N HIS A 27 -16.14 9.00 -12.07
CA HIS A 27 -17.10 8.59 -11.06
C HIS A 27 -17.35 9.73 -10.09
N ALA A 28 -18.61 10.00 -9.83
CA ALA A 28 -18.98 10.95 -8.79
C ALA A 28 -18.61 10.38 -7.43
N ILE A 29 -17.96 11.21 -6.61
CA ILE A 29 -17.65 10.86 -5.24
C ILE A 29 -18.60 11.64 -4.35
N SER A 30 -19.36 10.90 -3.55
CA SER A 30 -20.29 11.52 -2.60
C SER A 30 -19.69 11.51 -1.21
N GLY A 31 -19.87 12.62 -0.50
CA GLY A 31 -19.49 12.74 0.90
C GLY A 31 -17.99 12.95 1.08
N ASP A 32 -17.53 12.61 2.27
CA ASP A 32 -16.17 12.81 2.73
C ASP A 32 -15.42 11.48 2.94
N LEU A 33 -15.82 10.46 2.19
CA LEU A 33 -15.18 9.15 2.26
C LEU A 33 -14.09 9.01 1.20
N VAL A 34 -13.00 8.35 1.58
CA VAL A 34 -11.89 8.08 0.69
C VAL A 34 -12.24 6.89 -0.21
N PRO A 35 -12.14 7.03 -1.54
CA PRO A 35 -12.35 5.91 -2.44
C PRO A 35 -11.33 4.80 -2.19
N GLU A 36 -11.78 3.54 -2.22
CA GLU A 36 -10.93 2.39 -1.96
C GLU A 36 -9.67 2.33 -2.84
N PRO A 37 -9.73 2.65 -4.14
CA PRO A 37 -8.52 2.64 -4.95
C PRO A 37 -7.41 3.58 -4.48
N LEU A 38 -7.75 4.68 -3.81
CA LEU A 38 -6.73 5.58 -3.27
C LEU A 38 -6.00 4.95 -2.08
N ILE A 39 -6.68 4.10 -1.30
CA ILE A 39 -6.04 3.33 -0.24
C ILE A 39 -5.10 2.30 -0.85
N GLY A 40 -5.55 1.61 -1.91
CA GLY A 40 -4.70 0.69 -2.65
C GLY A 40 -3.43 1.34 -3.21
N ALA A 41 -3.54 2.60 -3.61
CA ALA A 41 -2.39 3.36 -4.10
C ALA A 41 -1.32 3.57 -3.02
N LEU A 42 -1.71 3.68 -1.75
CA LEU A 42 -0.74 3.78 -0.66
C LEU A 42 0.09 2.49 -0.54
N PHE A 43 -0.55 1.34 -0.67
CA PHE A 43 0.16 0.06 -0.68
C PHE A 43 1.10 -0.06 -1.87
N SER A 44 0.63 0.32 -3.06
CA SER A 44 1.47 0.29 -4.27
C SER A 44 2.68 1.19 -4.12
N TYR A 45 2.52 2.35 -3.52
CA TYR A 45 3.65 3.24 -3.24
C TYR A 45 4.68 2.56 -2.35
N LEU A 46 4.24 1.95 -1.24
CA LEU A 46 5.15 1.29 -0.30
C LEU A 46 5.90 0.15 -0.97
N LEU A 47 5.19 -0.68 -1.75
CA LEU A 47 5.79 -1.84 -2.41
C LEU A 47 6.76 -1.43 -3.51
N GLY A 48 6.46 -0.39 -4.24
CA GLY A 48 7.26 0.04 -5.38
C GLY A 48 8.42 0.97 -5.04
N VAL A 49 8.35 1.65 -3.90
CA VAL A 49 9.34 2.67 -3.55
C VAL A 49 10.17 2.28 -2.33
N GLN A 50 9.56 1.65 -1.34
CA GLN A 50 10.22 1.40 -0.06
C GLN A 50 10.56 -0.06 0.21
N LEU A 51 9.59 -0.98 0.04
CA LEU A 51 9.78 -2.39 0.41
C LEU A 51 8.88 -3.31 -0.41
N PRO A 52 9.37 -4.14 -1.30
CA PRO A 52 10.77 -4.39 -1.66
C PRO A 52 11.47 -3.21 -2.34
N GLY A 53 10.73 -2.27 -2.92
CA GLY A 53 11.29 -1.08 -3.51
C GLY A 53 11.38 -1.13 -5.02
N ASN A 54 12.22 -0.26 -5.56
CA ASN A 54 12.33 -0.04 -6.99
C ASN A 54 12.67 -1.34 -7.74
N GLY A 55 11.92 -1.63 -8.79
CA GLY A 55 12.05 -2.86 -9.56
C GLY A 55 11.10 -3.97 -9.14
N ALA A 56 10.34 -3.80 -8.07
CA ALA A 56 9.36 -4.77 -7.64
C ALA A 56 8.16 -4.80 -8.60
N ASN A 57 7.72 -6.01 -8.95
CA ASN A 57 6.55 -6.19 -9.80
C ASN A 57 5.42 -6.84 -9.01
N TYR A 58 4.31 -6.15 -8.98
CA TYR A 58 3.09 -6.59 -8.31
C TYR A 58 2.49 -7.75 -9.11
N LEU A 59 2.42 -8.94 -8.53
CA LEU A 59 1.86 -10.10 -9.22
C LEU A 59 0.44 -10.40 -8.78
N LYS A 60 0.15 -10.22 -7.50
CA LYS A 60 -1.16 -10.53 -6.95
C LYS A 60 -1.42 -9.68 -5.72
N GLN A 61 -2.66 -9.27 -5.55
CA GLN A 61 -3.08 -8.49 -4.40
C GLN A 61 -4.46 -8.94 -3.95
N GLU A 62 -4.62 -9.06 -2.64
CA GLU A 62 -5.92 -9.21 -2.01
C GLU A 62 -6.04 -8.14 -0.95
N THR A 63 -7.15 -7.41 -0.95
CA THR A 63 -7.41 -6.39 0.05
C THR A 63 -8.87 -6.50 0.48
N ARG A 64 -9.09 -6.50 1.80
CA ARG A 64 -10.41 -6.44 2.39
C ARG A 64 -10.58 -5.10 3.07
N PHE A 65 -11.71 -4.46 2.81
CA PHE A 65 -12.04 -3.19 3.43
C PHE A 65 -12.99 -3.46 4.60
N HIS A 66 -12.60 -3.01 5.79
CA HIS A 66 -13.33 -3.28 7.03
C HIS A 66 -14.13 -2.08 7.50
N ALA A 67 -13.72 -0.88 7.12
CA ALA A 67 -14.37 0.35 7.52
C ALA A 67 -14.10 1.42 6.48
N ALA A 68 -14.91 2.48 6.50
CA ALA A 68 -14.70 3.62 5.61
C ALA A 68 -13.62 4.54 6.18
N ALA A 69 -12.76 5.05 5.31
CA ALA A 69 -11.78 6.08 5.66
C ALA A 69 -12.36 7.44 5.32
N ARG A 70 -12.07 8.44 6.15
CA ARG A 70 -12.55 9.80 5.93
C ARG A 70 -11.50 10.69 5.30
N VAL A 71 -11.97 11.60 4.46
CA VAL A 71 -11.13 12.65 3.89
C VAL A 71 -10.53 13.48 5.02
N ASP A 72 -9.27 13.89 4.84
CA ASP A 72 -8.49 14.68 5.79
C ASP A 72 -8.09 13.95 7.08
N ASP A 73 -8.52 12.71 7.26
CA ASP A 73 -8.04 11.91 8.38
C ASP A 73 -6.68 11.29 8.02
N ALA A 74 -5.78 11.22 8.98
CA ALA A 74 -4.47 10.62 8.76
C ALA A 74 -4.61 9.10 8.67
N LEU A 75 -4.21 8.55 7.52
CA LEU A 75 -4.22 7.11 7.27
C LEU A 75 -2.80 6.59 7.28
N THR A 76 -2.56 5.50 8.01
CA THR A 76 -1.25 4.85 8.02
C THR A 76 -1.35 3.53 7.29
N ALA A 77 -0.66 3.45 6.17
CA ALA A 77 -0.51 2.21 5.41
C ALA A 77 0.81 1.55 5.79
N ARG A 78 0.79 0.24 5.97
CA ARG A 78 1.96 -0.52 6.39
C ARG A 78 2.04 -1.82 5.62
N VAL A 79 3.25 -2.22 5.25
CA VAL A 79 3.53 -3.52 4.66
C VAL A 79 4.60 -4.22 5.48
N GLU A 80 4.50 -5.53 5.54
CA GLU A 80 5.44 -6.36 6.28
C GLU A 80 5.74 -7.62 5.49
N ILE A 81 7.02 -7.97 5.36
CA ILE A 81 7.43 -9.20 4.69
C ILE A 81 7.08 -10.40 5.56
N THR A 82 6.24 -11.27 5.03
CA THR A 82 5.78 -12.47 5.74
C THR A 82 6.38 -13.76 5.21
N ARG A 83 6.88 -13.76 3.99
CA ARG A 83 7.51 -14.93 3.39
C ARG A 83 8.45 -14.50 2.27
N ILE A 84 9.61 -15.16 2.20
CA ILE A 84 10.58 -14.95 1.12
C ILE A 84 10.86 -16.29 0.46
N ARG A 85 10.78 -16.32 -0.86
CA ARG A 85 11.10 -17.50 -1.68
C ARG A 85 12.24 -17.14 -2.63
N PRO A 86 13.49 -17.22 -2.17
CA PRO A 86 14.63 -16.72 -2.95
C PRO A 86 14.79 -17.41 -4.31
N GLU A 87 14.53 -18.72 -4.36
CA GLU A 87 14.68 -19.51 -5.59
C GLU A 87 13.68 -19.10 -6.67
N LYS A 88 12.58 -18.48 -6.30
CA LYS A 88 11.56 -18.00 -7.24
C LYS A 88 11.55 -16.49 -7.39
N HIS A 89 12.39 -15.80 -6.66
CA HIS A 89 12.40 -14.34 -6.60
C HIS A 89 11.04 -13.75 -6.21
N LEU A 90 10.36 -14.41 -5.25
CA LEU A 90 9.04 -13.99 -4.79
C LEU A 90 9.08 -13.60 -3.32
N VAL A 91 8.28 -12.60 -2.99
CA VAL A 91 8.11 -12.12 -1.62
C VAL A 91 6.61 -11.93 -1.36
N ASP A 92 6.14 -12.45 -0.23
CA ASP A 92 4.79 -12.20 0.25
C ASP A 92 4.86 -11.13 1.34
N LEU A 93 3.92 -10.20 1.30
CA LEU A 93 3.79 -9.15 2.30
C LEU A 93 2.36 -9.08 2.80
N SER A 94 2.21 -8.77 4.09
CA SER A 94 0.92 -8.35 4.63
C SER A 94 0.77 -6.85 4.43
N THR A 95 -0.46 -6.40 4.24
CA THR A 95 -0.78 -4.99 4.05
C THR A 95 -1.86 -4.59 5.04
N THR A 96 -1.71 -3.44 5.68
CA THR A 96 -2.73 -2.89 6.58
C THR A 96 -2.83 -1.39 6.41
N CYS A 97 -4.04 -0.87 6.62
CA CYS A 97 -4.28 0.57 6.68
C CYS A 97 -5.14 0.86 7.89
N THR A 98 -4.71 1.80 8.71
CA THR A 98 -5.44 2.24 9.90
C THR A 98 -5.71 3.74 9.84
N ASP A 99 -6.76 4.19 10.51
CA ASP A 99 -7.07 5.60 10.62
C ASP A 99 -6.34 6.23 11.83
N SER A 100 -6.59 7.51 12.07
CA SER A 100 -5.95 8.24 13.17
C SER A 100 -6.34 7.72 14.55
N ASN A 101 -7.44 6.99 14.66
CA ASN A 101 -7.88 6.38 15.91
C ASN A 101 -7.38 4.95 16.08
N GLY A 102 -6.58 4.45 15.14
CA GLY A 102 -6.10 3.08 15.17
C GLY A 102 -7.11 2.07 14.66
N GLN A 103 -8.24 2.50 14.10
CA GLN A 103 -9.22 1.59 13.54
C GLN A 103 -8.69 0.99 12.25
N LEU A 104 -8.84 -0.33 12.10
CA LEU A 104 -8.43 -1.01 10.88
C LEU A 104 -9.39 -0.67 9.74
N ILE A 105 -8.86 -0.03 8.72
CA ILE A 105 -9.63 0.34 7.52
C ILE A 105 -9.55 -0.76 6.47
N ALA A 106 -8.35 -1.29 6.25
CA ALA A 106 -8.13 -2.32 5.24
C ALA A 106 -7.02 -3.25 5.67
N SER A 107 -7.10 -4.50 5.24
CA SER A 107 -6.03 -5.47 5.43
C SER A 107 -5.99 -6.43 4.25
N GLY A 108 -4.83 -7.02 4.02
CA GLY A 108 -4.68 -7.96 2.93
C GLY A 108 -3.27 -8.46 2.79
N ARG A 109 -2.95 -8.89 1.58
CA ARG A 109 -1.62 -9.38 1.26
C ARG A 109 -1.27 -9.10 -0.20
N ALA A 110 0.01 -9.07 -0.47
CA ALA A 110 0.55 -8.88 -1.80
C ALA A 110 1.60 -9.94 -2.09
N LEU A 111 1.64 -10.38 -3.34
CA LEU A 111 2.71 -11.22 -3.87
C LEU A 111 3.49 -10.40 -4.88
N VAL A 112 4.78 -10.31 -4.70
CA VAL A 112 5.64 -9.40 -5.47
C VAL A 112 6.82 -10.16 -6.01
N SER A 113 7.15 -9.95 -7.29
CA SER A 113 8.40 -10.42 -7.87
C SER A 113 9.51 -9.42 -7.55
N VAL A 114 10.61 -9.93 -7.03
CA VAL A 114 11.78 -9.11 -6.69
C VAL A 114 12.96 -9.39 -7.60
N ARG A 115 12.74 -10.05 -8.74
CA ARG A 115 13.79 -10.39 -9.70
C ARG A 115 14.58 -9.15 -10.14
N ASP A 116 13.88 -8.05 -10.37
CA ASP A 116 14.47 -6.82 -10.87
C ASP A 116 14.72 -5.78 -9.78
N VAL A 117 14.53 -6.16 -8.51
CA VAL A 117 14.80 -5.24 -7.41
C VAL A 117 16.31 -5.05 -7.29
N THR A 118 16.72 -3.79 -7.34
CA THR A 118 18.10 -3.43 -7.14
C THR A 118 18.44 -3.53 -5.66
N THR A 119 19.09 -4.63 -5.26
CA THR A 119 19.63 -4.71 -3.91
C THR A 119 20.97 -4.00 -3.92
N ARG A 120 21.11 -3.01 -3.09
CA ARG A 120 22.41 -2.40 -2.86
C ARG A 120 23.01 -3.08 -1.66
N PRO A 121 24.18 -3.74 -1.82
CA PRO A 121 24.94 -4.16 -0.65
C PRO A 121 25.25 -2.90 0.13
N ASN A 122 25.17 -2.92 1.37
CA ASN A 122 25.31 -1.70 2.16
C ASN A 122 24.28 -0.70 1.78
N ALA A 123 23.13 -1.22 1.31
CA ALA A 123 22.13 -0.30 0.90
C ALA A 123 22.25 0.82 1.82
N PRO A 124 22.98 1.65 1.39
CA PRO A 124 22.94 2.80 2.22
C PRO A 124 21.61 3.31 1.97
#